data_ee208a5d057276a6865f188f830da271
#
_entry.id   ee208a5d057276a6865f188f830da271
#
_cell.length_a   1.000
_cell.length_b   1.000
_cell.length_c   1.000
_cell.angle_alpha   90.00
_cell.angle_beta   90.00
_cell.angle_gamma   90.00
#
_symmetry.space_group_name_H-M   'P 1'
#
loop_
_entity.id
_entity.type
_entity.pdbx_description
1 polymer ?
#
loop_
_entity_poly.entity_id
_entity_poly.type
_entity_poly.pdbx_seq_one_letter_code
_entity_poly.pdbx_strand_id
1 'polypeptide(L)'
;DAGTTAVVAEVKKMPLQNILNVLPQAADVVLTEGNLPDVKIRADKADGKWTLNIDGTIDGLKGSLINYPVTKGSGKFSADTEALKFAGLNLEVAGQTVILEGNVYYAEKPGAKQTYALTVNAPSFAIEALSPGLGLKDAVTALGKVKGTIDKPEAEGTFGLDKLAYDPLYITALSGKFLYKDGKLNIGDAIGNVYAGQVNVNGQVDTRTKDFKLEIQGIDLDSSVVTETQVDGPLSFKMLAIGTADAGSATGAGSFRIGEGKYMMLPFRSIKGSITRQQGKFAFSNIRIATAVGSFDTNIIVKDNGKLGFDLDKGFLAARLGEK
;
A
#
# COMPACT_ATOMS: atom_id res chain seq x y z
N ASP A 1 12.91 -36.74 -45.65
CA ASP A 1 13.25 -35.44 -45.02
C ASP A 1 11.95 -34.69 -44.79
N ALA A 2 11.51 -34.61 -43.52
CA ALA A 2 10.42 -33.76 -43.12
C ALA A 2 10.90 -32.30 -43.19
N GLY A 3 10.65 -31.64 -44.32
CA GLY A 3 11.10 -30.30 -44.60
C GLY A 3 10.47 -29.31 -43.61
N THR A 4 11.29 -28.59 -42.89
CA THR A 4 10.86 -27.46 -42.05
C THR A 4 10.46 -26.31 -42.97
N THR A 5 9.21 -25.87 -42.92
CA THR A 5 8.74 -24.73 -43.70
C THR A 5 8.59 -23.56 -42.76
N ALA A 6 9.28 -22.45 -42.99
CA ALA A 6 9.15 -21.22 -42.24
C ALA A 6 8.53 -20.13 -43.15
N VAL A 7 7.56 -19.41 -42.63
CA VAL A 7 6.98 -18.21 -43.24
C VAL A 7 7.27 -17.02 -42.33
N VAL A 8 7.87 -15.98 -42.90
CA VAL A 8 8.14 -14.72 -42.15
C VAL A 8 7.41 -13.58 -42.86
N ALA A 9 6.66 -12.79 -42.11
CA ALA A 9 6.02 -11.60 -42.60
C ALA A 9 6.38 -10.42 -41.69
N GLU A 10 6.65 -9.27 -42.28
CA GLU A 10 6.84 -8.01 -41.56
C GLU A 10 5.71 -7.06 -41.95
N VAL A 11 5.05 -6.54 -40.95
CA VAL A 11 3.95 -5.57 -41.15
C VAL A 11 4.33 -4.26 -40.44
N LYS A 12 4.23 -3.16 -41.16
CA LYS A 12 4.53 -1.84 -40.65
C LYS A 12 3.26 -1.00 -40.56
N LYS A 13 3.13 -0.24 -39.45
CA LYS A 13 2.04 0.72 -39.20
C LYS A 13 0.65 0.08 -39.27
N MET A 14 0.44 -0.99 -38.51
CA MET A 14 -0.86 -1.65 -38.43
C MET A 14 -1.67 -1.04 -37.27
N PRO A 15 -2.94 -0.62 -37.49
CA PRO A 15 -3.82 -0.27 -36.38
C PRO A 15 -4.07 -1.45 -35.46
N LEU A 16 -4.03 -1.23 -34.15
CA LEU A 16 -4.23 -2.29 -33.15
C LEU A 16 -5.61 -2.96 -33.29
N GLN A 17 -6.65 -2.22 -33.71
CA GLN A 17 -7.99 -2.74 -33.94
C GLN A 17 -8.02 -3.94 -34.90
N ASN A 18 -7.13 -4.00 -35.85
CA ASN A 18 -7.06 -5.14 -36.79
C ASN A 18 -6.72 -6.46 -36.10
N ILE A 19 -6.00 -6.38 -34.96
CA ILE A 19 -5.66 -7.57 -34.16
C ILE A 19 -6.72 -7.80 -33.07
N LEU A 20 -7.25 -6.73 -32.45
CA LEU A 20 -8.23 -6.84 -31.36
C LEU A 20 -9.51 -7.57 -31.77
N ASN A 21 -9.88 -7.50 -33.08
CA ASN A 21 -11.02 -8.23 -33.61
C ASN A 21 -10.81 -9.75 -33.65
N VAL A 22 -9.56 -10.21 -33.51
CA VAL A 22 -9.17 -11.62 -33.58
C VAL A 22 -8.77 -12.18 -32.21
N LEU A 23 -8.32 -11.30 -31.30
CA LEU A 23 -7.92 -11.70 -29.95
C LEU A 23 -9.14 -11.67 -29.00
N PRO A 24 -9.30 -12.70 -28.15
CA PRO A 24 -10.33 -12.65 -27.11
C PRO A 24 -10.02 -11.51 -26.13
N GLN A 25 -10.92 -10.53 -26.07
CA GLN A 25 -10.80 -9.43 -25.12
C GLN A 25 -11.29 -9.89 -23.73
N ALA A 26 -10.53 -9.58 -22.70
CA ALA A 26 -11.00 -9.71 -21.33
C ALA A 26 -11.98 -8.57 -21.03
N ALA A 27 -13.10 -8.84 -20.35
CA ALA A 27 -14.16 -7.88 -20.09
C ALA A 27 -13.68 -6.60 -19.36
N ASP A 28 -12.61 -6.71 -18.58
CA ASP A 28 -12.06 -5.62 -17.77
C ASP A 28 -10.83 -4.92 -18.41
N VAL A 29 -10.46 -5.32 -19.63
CA VAL A 29 -9.41 -4.67 -20.44
C VAL A 29 -10.01 -4.27 -21.76
N VAL A 30 -10.35 -3.01 -21.90
CA VAL A 30 -10.93 -2.46 -23.13
C VAL A 30 -9.87 -1.60 -23.81
N LEU A 31 -9.38 -2.04 -24.96
CA LEU A 31 -8.45 -1.27 -25.79
C LEU A 31 -9.24 -0.59 -26.90
N THR A 32 -9.14 0.73 -27.02
CA THR A 32 -9.90 1.50 -27.99
C THR A 32 -9.06 2.01 -29.16
N GLU A 33 -7.80 2.34 -28.90
CA GLU A 33 -6.88 2.89 -29.89
C GLU A 33 -5.47 2.33 -29.67
N GLY A 34 -4.65 2.38 -30.70
CA GLY A 34 -3.23 2.04 -30.67
C GLY A 34 -2.72 1.70 -32.06
N ASN A 35 -1.41 1.78 -32.20
CA ASN A 35 -0.70 1.42 -33.42
C ASN A 35 0.37 0.38 -33.10
N LEU A 36 0.63 -0.46 -34.07
CA LEU A 36 1.72 -1.40 -34.10
C LEU A 36 2.71 -0.95 -35.19
N PRO A 37 3.69 -0.11 -34.82
CA PRO A 37 4.64 0.46 -35.79
C PRO A 37 5.43 -0.58 -36.53
N ASP A 38 5.75 -1.68 -35.85
CA ASP A 38 6.54 -2.77 -36.38
C ASP A 38 6.07 -4.10 -35.76
N VAL A 39 5.72 -5.05 -36.62
CA VAL A 39 5.30 -6.40 -36.25
C VAL A 39 5.98 -7.41 -37.14
N LYS A 40 6.68 -8.35 -36.55
CA LYS A 40 7.29 -9.48 -37.22
C LYS A 40 6.53 -10.77 -36.84
N ILE A 41 6.02 -11.44 -37.83
CA ILE A 41 5.28 -12.71 -37.70
C ILE A 41 6.13 -13.82 -38.27
N ARG A 42 6.36 -14.85 -37.48
CA ARG A 42 7.05 -16.08 -37.94
C ARG A 42 6.18 -17.28 -37.66
N ALA A 43 5.88 -18.04 -38.68
CA ALA A 43 5.19 -19.32 -38.59
C ALA A 43 6.14 -20.45 -39.05
N ASP A 44 6.41 -21.38 -38.16
CA ASP A 44 7.25 -22.54 -38.43
C ASP A 44 6.40 -23.82 -38.44
N LYS A 45 6.57 -24.69 -39.42
CA LYS A 45 5.92 -25.98 -39.47
C LYS A 45 6.96 -27.08 -39.25
N ALA A 46 6.77 -27.84 -38.16
CA ALA A 46 7.58 -29.03 -37.87
C ALA A 46 6.63 -30.16 -37.46
N ASP A 47 6.86 -31.35 -37.97
CA ASP A 47 6.07 -32.57 -37.70
C ASP A 47 4.54 -32.38 -37.87
N GLY A 48 4.15 -31.63 -38.90
CA GLY A 48 2.76 -31.34 -39.22
C GLY A 48 2.08 -30.29 -38.32
N LYS A 49 2.76 -29.77 -37.30
CA LYS A 49 2.25 -28.73 -36.40
C LYS A 49 2.84 -27.38 -36.77
N TRP A 50 1.99 -26.35 -36.68
CA TRP A 50 2.41 -24.97 -36.84
C TRP A 50 2.67 -24.35 -35.47
N THR A 51 3.79 -23.65 -35.32
CA THR A 51 4.09 -22.73 -34.22
C THR A 51 4.09 -21.32 -34.76
N LEU A 52 3.46 -20.40 -34.02
CA LEU A 52 3.34 -18.98 -34.38
C LEU A 52 4.08 -18.16 -33.35
N ASN A 53 4.97 -17.29 -33.82
CA ASN A 53 5.66 -16.31 -32.99
C ASN A 53 5.42 -14.92 -33.60
N ILE A 54 5.04 -13.97 -32.78
CA ILE A 54 4.80 -12.59 -33.15
C ILE A 54 5.63 -11.71 -32.23
N ASP A 55 6.44 -10.84 -32.77
CA ASP A 55 7.19 -9.83 -32.05
C ASP A 55 6.81 -8.47 -32.58
N GLY A 56 6.69 -7.47 -31.70
CA GLY A 56 6.31 -6.14 -32.13
C GLY A 56 6.45 -5.07 -31.07
N THR A 57 6.13 -3.86 -31.50
CA THR A 57 6.03 -2.69 -30.65
C THR A 57 4.61 -2.16 -30.64
N ILE A 58 4.18 -1.64 -29.52
CA ILE A 58 2.90 -0.93 -29.35
C ILE A 58 3.22 0.54 -29.14
N ASP A 59 2.45 1.41 -29.77
CA ASP A 59 2.52 2.86 -29.55
C ASP A 59 1.13 3.48 -29.56
N GLY A 60 0.94 4.50 -28.69
CA GLY A 60 -0.31 5.25 -28.58
C GLY A 60 -1.49 4.40 -28.09
N LEU A 61 -1.23 3.36 -27.26
CA LEU A 61 -2.30 2.54 -26.67
C LEU A 61 -3.22 3.39 -25.80
N LYS A 62 -4.53 3.28 -26.05
CA LYS A 62 -5.57 3.87 -25.21
C LYS A 62 -6.67 2.87 -24.90
N GLY A 63 -7.39 3.10 -23.80
CA GLY A 63 -8.47 2.22 -23.39
C GLY A 63 -8.81 2.35 -21.90
N SER A 64 -9.18 1.25 -21.29
CA SER A 64 -9.37 1.15 -19.84
C SER A 64 -8.84 -0.18 -19.30
N LEU A 65 -8.33 -0.13 -18.08
CA LEU A 65 -7.87 -1.29 -17.31
C LEU A 65 -8.61 -1.29 -15.97
N ILE A 66 -9.49 -2.27 -15.74
CA ILE A 66 -10.29 -2.39 -14.51
C ILE A 66 -11.00 -1.06 -14.18
N ASN A 67 -11.70 -0.47 -15.16
CA ASN A 67 -12.38 0.83 -15.07
C ASN A 67 -11.47 2.08 -14.92
N TYR A 68 -10.15 1.93 -14.91
CA TYR A 68 -9.22 3.06 -14.93
C TYR A 68 -8.85 3.40 -16.37
N PRO A 69 -8.92 4.68 -16.77
CA PRO A 69 -8.56 5.08 -18.13
C PRO A 69 -7.07 4.91 -18.36
N VAL A 70 -6.74 4.28 -19.48
CA VAL A 70 -5.39 4.24 -20.07
C VAL A 70 -5.35 5.30 -21.14
N THR A 71 -4.61 6.37 -20.92
CA THR A 71 -4.53 7.51 -21.83
C THR A 71 -3.40 7.40 -22.81
N LYS A 72 -2.36 6.65 -22.44
CA LYS A 72 -1.19 6.40 -23.27
C LYS A 72 -0.55 5.08 -22.90
N GLY A 73 -0.08 4.32 -23.89
CA GLY A 73 0.71 3.12 -23.68
C GLY A 73 1.70 2.91 -24.81
N SER A 74 2.90 2.45 -24.46
CA SER A 74 3.93 2.09 -25.45
C SER A 74 4.87 1.05 -24.86
N GLY A 75 5.40 0.17 -25.72
CA GLY A 75 6.33 -0.85 -25.28
C GLY A 75 6.51 -1.96 -26.30
N LYS A 76 7.21 -3.00 -25.87
CA LYS A 76 7.45 -4.19 -26.70
C LYS A 76 6.55 -5.34 -26.25
N PHE A 77 6.13 -6.14 -27.18
CA PHE A 77 5.41 -7.37 -26.91
C PHE A 77 5.92 -8.51 -27.80
N SER A 78 5.75 -9.71 -27.31
CA SER A 78 5.80 -10.90 -28.14
C SER A 78 4.60 -11.80 -27.82
N ALA A 79 4.18 -12.59 -28.77
CA ALA A 79 3.10 -13.55 -28.61
C ALA A 79 3.46 -14.86 -29.27
N ASP A 80 3.09 -15.94 -28.64
CA ASP A 80 3.19 -17.31 -29.19
C ASP A 80 1.81 -18.00 -29.07
N THR A 81 1.77 -19.32 -29.22
CA THR A 81 0.51 -20.08 -29.09
C THR A 81 0.00 -20.22 -27.66
N GLU A 82 0.78 -19.84 -26.66
CA GLU A 82 0.47 -20.00 -25.23
C GLU A 82 0.20 -18.68 -24.53
N ALA A 83 0.94 -17.63 -24.86
CA ALA A 83 0.91 -16.38 -24.13
C ALA A 83 1.22 -15.15 -24.96
N LEU A 84 0.71 -14.02 -24.50
CA LEU A 84 1.15 -12.67 -24.84
C LEU A 84 2.12 -12.20 -23.76
N LYS A 85 3.32 -11.76 -24.16
CA LYS A 85 4.41 -11.33 -23.28
C LYS A 85 4.67 -9.84 -23.46
N PHE A 86 4.84 -9.13 -22.37
CA PHE A 86 5.23 -7.73 -22.35
C PHE A 86 6.64 -7.57 -21.82
N ALA A 87 7.43 -6.74 -22.49
CA ALA A 87 8.80 -6.39 -22.09
C ALA A 87 8.89 -4.87 -21.92
N GLY A 88 8.56 -4.38 -20.73
CA GLY A 88 8.57 -2.95 -20.42
C GLY A 88 7.42 -2.17 -21.08
N LEU A 89 6.18 -2.65 -20.98
CA LEU A 89 5.01 -1.90 -21.43
C LEU A 89 4.73 -0.75 -20.48
N ASN A 90 5.02 0.48 -20.92
CA ASN A 90 4.73 1.70 -20.18
C ASN A 90 3.29 2.13 -20.45
N LEU A 91 2.50 2.27 -19.39
CA LEU A 91 1.12 2.72 -19.43
C LEU A 91 0.96 3.99 -18.60
N GLU A 92 0.12 4.90 -19.08
CA GLU A 92 -0.41 6.00 -18.28
C GLU A 92 -1.85 5.64 -17.87
N VAL A 93 -2.01 5.23 -16.61
CA VAL A 93 -3.27 4.79 -16.01
C VAL A 93 -3.75 5.85 -15.03
N ALA A 94 -4.93 6.42 -15.25
CA ALA A 94 -5.44 7.52 -14.44
C ALA A 94 -4.43 8.69 -14.26
N GLY A 95 -3.66 9.00 -15.32
CA GLY A 95 -2.62 10.02 -15.30
C GLY A 95 -1.32 9.64 -14.59
N GLN A 96 -1.15 8.38 -14.22
CA GLN A 96 0.02 7.87 -13.50
C GLN A 96 0.78 6.84 -14.35
N THR A 97 2.10 6.85 -14.27
CA THR A 97 2.95 5.90 -15.00
C THR A 97 2.97 4.53 -14.31
N VAL A 98 2.67 3.48 -15.06
CA VAL A 98 2.77 2.09 -14.65
C VAL A 98 3.54 1.32 -15.71
N ILE A 99 4.54 0.53 -15.30
CA ILE A 99 5.34 -0.30 -16.18
C ILE A 99 4.98 -1.76 -15.92
N LEU A 100 4.63 -2.48 -16.99
CA LEU A 100 4.27 -3.89 -16.93
C LEU A 100 5.30 -4.75 -17.66
N GLU A 101 5.68 -5.87 -17.04
CA GLU A 101 6.50 -6.94 -17.64
C GLU A 101 5.92 -8.30 -17.27
N GLY A 102 5.98 -9.25 -18.19
CA GLY A 102 5.54 -10.63 -17.94
C GLY A 102 4.52 -11.13 -18.93
N ASN A 103 3.71 -12.10 -18.54
CA ASN A 103 2.90 -12.91 -19.43
C ASN A 103 1.42 -12.81 -19.12
N VAL A 104 0.60 -12.82 -20.17
CA VAL A 104 -0.83 -13.10 -20.14
C VAL A 104 -1.05 -14.40 -20.91
N TYR A 105 -1.43 -15.47 -20.23
CA TYR A 105 -1.65 -16.79 -20.81
C TYR A 105 -3.05 -16.89 -21.39
N TYR A 106 -3.16 -17.44 -22.57
CA TYR A 106 -4.45 -17.68 -23.20
C TYR A 106 -5.24 -18.74 -22.44
N ALA A 107 -6.55 -18.71 -22.58
CA ALA A 107 -7.40 -19.71 -21.99
C ALA A 107 -7.16 -21.08 -22.66
N GLU A 108 -6.87 -22.11 -21.85
CA GLU A 108 -6.61 -23.47 -22.35
C GLU A 108 -7.82 -24.10 -23.06
N LYS A 109 -9.03 -23.67 -22.75
CA LYS A 109 -10.30 -24.19 -23.29
C LYS A 109 -11.29 -23.05 -23.51
N PRO A 110 -12.20 -23.17 -24.48
CA PRO A 110 -13.30 -22.24 -24.63
C PRO A 110 -14.09 -22.09 -23.33
N GLY A 111 -14.28 -20.84 -22.87
CA GLY A 111 -14.96 -20.52 -21.59
C GLY A 111 -14.06 -20.55 -20.35
N ALA A 112 -12.82 -21.02 -20.43
CA ALA A 112 -11.85 -20.84 -19.37
C ALA A 112 -11.37 -19.37 -19.33
N LYS A 113 -10.91 -18.92 -18.16
CA LYS A 113 -10.38 -17.57 -17.99
C LYS A 113 -8.91 -17.52 -18.32
N GLN A 114 -8.50 -16.42 -18.92
CA GLN A 114 -7.10 -16.08 -19.07
C GLN A 114 -6.46 -15.90 -17.70
N THR A 115 -5.20 -16.28 -17.59
CA THR A 115 -4.38 -16.05 -16.42
C THR A 115 -3.22 -15.13 -16.76
N TYR A 116 -2.69 -14.45 -15.78
CA TYR A 116 -1.54 -13.58 -15.95
C TYR A 116 -0.51 -13.78 -14.86
N ALA A 117 0.74 -13.48 -15.21
CA ALA A 117 1.87 -13.39 -14.29
C ALA A 117 2.71 -12.18 -14.73
N LEU A 118 2.50 -11.07 -14.05
CA LEU A 118 3.07 -9.78 -14.40
C LEU A 118 3.89 -9.21 -13.23
N THR A 119 4.97 -8.54 -13.55
CA THR A 119 5.65 -7.60 -12.68
C THR A 119 5.09 -6.21 -12.99
N VAL A 120 4.68 -5.52 -11.95
CA VAL A 120 4.12 -4.16 -12.01
C VAL A 120 5.05 -3.23 -11.26
N ASN A 121 5.52 -2.19 -11.94
CA ASN A 121 6.31 -1.12 -11.34
C ASN A 121 5.55 0.20 -11.51
N ALA A 122 5.15 0.80 -10.39
CA ALA A 122 4.54 2.13 -10.31
C ALA A 122 5.50 3.06 -9.57
N PRO A 123 6.38 3.78 -10.27
CA PRO A 123 7.44 4.58 -9.66
C PRO A 123 6.92 5.83 -8.94
N SER A 124 5.71 6.24 -9.24
CA SER A 124 5.03 7.35 -8.56
C SER A 124 3.54 7.25 -8.85
N PHE A 125 2.74 6.82 -7.89
CA PHE A 125 1.31 6.65 -8.04
C PHE A 125 0.56 7.40 -6.94
N ALA A 126 -0.28 8.36 -7.30
CA ALA A 126 -1.08 9.11 -6.34
C ALA A 126 -2.19 8.21 -5.76
N ILE A 127 -2.22 8.00 -4.46
CA ILE A 127 -3.21 7.18 -3.76
C ILE A 127 -4.63 7.71 -4.02
N GLU A 128 -4.80 9.02 -4.08
CA GLU A 128 -6.07 9.69 -4.36
C GLU A 128 -6.68 9.27 -5.72
N ALA A 129 -5.83 8.91 -6.71
CA ALA A 129 -6.30 8.41 -8.00
C ALA A 129 -6.94 7.01 -7.91
N LEU A 130 -6.50 6.18 -6.96
CA LEU A 130 -7.08 4.85 -6.70
C LEU A 130 -8.29 4.89 -5.78
N SER A 131 -8.27 5.76 -4.81
CA SER A 131 -9.31 5.84 -3.78
C SER A 131 -9.59 7.30 -3.42
N PRO A 132 -10.40 7.98 -4.25
CA PRO A 132 -10.80 9.35 -3.99
C PRO A 132 -11.47 9.49 -2.62
N GLY A 133 -11.09 10.52 -1.87
CA GLY A 133 -11.68 10.82 -0.56
C GLY A 133 -10.91 10.25 0.64
N LEU A 134 -9.80 9.53 0.44
CA LEU A 134 -8.91 9.19 1.55
C LEU A 134 -8.12 10.39 2.08
N GLY A 135 -8.07 11.48 1.33
CA GLY A 135 -7.30 12.68 1.69
C GLY A 135 -5.78 12.50 1.63
N LEU A 136 -5.31 11.37 1.09
CA LEU A 136 -3.90 11.05 0.95
C LEU A 136 -3.39 11.52 -0.42
N LYS A 137 -2.79 12.69 -0.46
CA LYS A 137 -2.34 13.35 -1.71
C LYS A 137 -0.94 12.92 -2.15
N ASP A 138 -0.24 12.21 -1.28
CA ASP A 138 1.16 11.85 -1.52
C ASP A 138 1.27 10.65 -2.48
N ALA A 139 2.35 10.60 -3.24
CA ALA A 139 2.60 9.55 -4.20
C ALA A 139 3.23 8.33 -3.53
N VAL A 140 2.81 7.15 -3.98
CA VAL A 140 3.33 5.84 -3.57
C VAL A 140 4.21 5.29 -4.68
N THR A 141 5.37 4.77 -4.33
CA THR A 141 6.12 3.86 -5.18
C THR A 141 5.65 2.44 -4.90
N ALA A 142 5.44 1.63 -5.92
CA ALA A 142 5.10 0.22 -5.74
C ALA A 142 5.81 -0.64 -6.77
N LEU A 143 6.40 -1.73 -6.29
CA LEU A 143 6.98 -2.77 -7.14
C LEU A 143 6.44 -4.12 -6.67
N GLY A 144 5.79 -4.85 -7.54
CA GLY A 144 5.17 -6.10 -7.16
C GLY A 144 4.97 -7.07 -8.30
N LYS A 145 4.63 -8.30 -7.94
CA LYS A 145 4.19 -9.34 -8.86
C LYS A 145 2.68 -9.51 -8.71
N VAL A 146 2.00 -9.60 -9.84
CA VAL A 146 0.56 -9.82 -9.89
C VAL A 146 0.31 -11.07 -10.73
N LYS A 147 -0.50 -11.99 -10.22
CA LYS A 147 -0.83 -13.25 -10.89
C LYS A 147 -2.27 -13.66 -10.65
N GLY A 148 -2.75 -14.65 -11.41
CA GLY A 148 -4.08 -15.21 -11.26
C GLY A 148 -4.99 -14.92 -12.44
N THR A 149 -6.28 -14.80 -12.20
CA THR A 149 -7.29 -14.35 -13.17
C THR A 149 -7.80 -12.97 -12.77
N ILE A 150 -8.46 -12.27 -13.69
CA ILE A 150 -8.91 -10.88 -13.42
C ILE A 150 -9.87 -10.77 -12.22
N ASP A 151 -10.70 -11.77 -12.01
CA ASP A 151 -11.66 -11.82 -10.89
C ASP A 151 -11.07 -12.42 -9.60
N LYS A 152 -9.88 -13.02 -9.67
CA LYS A 152 -9.13 -13.55 -8.53
C LYS A 152 -7.67 -13.16 -8.62
N PRO A 153 -7.35 -11.86 -8.53
CA PRO A 153 -5.98 -11.40 -8.53
C PRO A 153 -5.27 -11.73 -7.22
N GLU A 154 -4.02 -12.13 -7.33
CA GLU A 154 -3.07 -12.19 -6.23
C GLU A 154 -1.94 -11.22 -6.52
N ALA A 155 -1.54 -10.41 -5.57
CA ALA A 155 -0.41 -9.49 -5.71
C ALA A 155 0.47 -9.51 -4.48
N GLU A 156 1.78 -9.44 -4.69
CA GLU A 156 2.77 -9.31 -3.62
C GLU A 156 3.88 -8.36 -4.05
N GLY A 157 4.44 -7.63 -3.10
CA GLY A 157 5.49 -6.69 -3.43
C GLY A 157 5.87 -5.77 -2.28
N THR A 158 6.52 -4.67 -2.64
CA THR A 158 6.95 -3.60 -1.75
C THR A 158 6.32 -2.29 -2.15
N PHE A 159 6.15 -1.41 -1.18
CA PHE A 159 5.71 -0.05 -1.39
C PHE A 159 6.60 0.93 -0.63
N GLY A 160 6.63 2.16 -1.08
CA GLY A 160 7.30 3.26 -0.42
C GLY A 160 6.54 4.56 -0.60
N LEU A 161 6.58 5.41 0.44
CA LEU A 161 6.07 6.77 0.42
C LEU A 161 7.15 7.67 1.05
N ASP A 162 7.53 8.72 0.34
CA ASP A 162 8.49 9.68 0.89
C ASP A 162 7.87 10.44 2.06
N LYS A 163 6.57 10.70 1.98
CA LYS A 163 5.82 11.48 2.94
C LYS A 163 4.37 11.02 3.00
N LEU A 164 3.83 10.89 4.20
CA LEU A 164 2.42 10.68 4.47
C LEU A 164 1.96 11.71 5.50
N ALA A 165 1.16 12.67 5.05
CA ALA A 165 0.58 13.69 5.93
C ALA A 165 -0.87 13.32 6.27
N TYR A 166 -1.12 13.05 7.54
CA TYR A 166 -2.45 12.85 8.09
C TYR A 166 -2.53 13.62 9.41
N ASP A 167 -3.06 14.83 9.35
CA ASP A 167 -3.05 15.80 10.46
C ASP A 167 -3.57 15.20 11.77
N PRO A 168 -2.82 15.28 12.87
CA PRO A 168 -1.52 15.95 13.06
C PRO A 168 -0.29 15.07 12.73
N LEU A 169 -0.48 13.88 12.21
CA LEU A 169 0.57 12.88 12.01
C LEU A 169 1.36 13.14 10.73
N TYR A 170 2.65 13.09 10.82
CA TYR A 170 3.57 13.30 9.73
C TYR A 170 4.60 12.18 9.68
N ILE A 171 4.43 11.26 8.74
CA ILE A 171 5.32 10.11 8.56
C ILE A 171 6.18 10.35 7.33
N THR A 172 7.47 10.11 7.44
CA THR A 172 8.41 10.21 6.31
C THR A 172 9.10 8.87 6.07
N ALA A 173 9.54 8.65 4.83
CA ALA A 173 10.27 7.45 4.42
C ALA A 173 9.54 6.15 4.82
N LEU A 174 8.21 6.12 4.69
CA LEU A 174 7.42 4.92 4.96
C LEU A 174 7.67 3.89 3.85
N SER A 175 8.07 2.70 4.22
CA SER A 175 8.23 1.59 3.28
C SER A 175 7.81 0.28 3.93
N GLY A 176 7.36 -0.67 3.11
CA GLY A 176 6.88 -1.95 3.63
C GLY A 176 6.62 -2.95 2.53
N LYS A 177 6.05 -4.09 2.94
CA LYS A 177 5.62 -5.17 2.06
C LYS A 177 4.11 -5.24 2.03
N PHE A 178 3.57 -5.72 0.93
CA PHE A 178 2.15 -6.03 0.82
C PHE A 178 1.92 -7.41 0.20
N LEU A 179 0.82 -8.04 0.60
CA LEU A 179 0.28 -9.23 -0.01
C LEU A 179 -1.24 -9.05 -0.16
N TYR A 180 -1.72 -9.06 -1.40
CA TYR A 180 -3.14 -9.01 -1.71
C TYR A 180 -3.61 -10.38 -2.21
N LYS A 181 -4.64 -10.91 -1.57
CA LYS A 181 -5.27 -12.17 -1.96
C LYS A 181 -6.70 -12.23 -1.43
N ASP A 182 -7.65 -12.74 -2.23
CA ASP A 182 -9.05 -12.96 -1.86
C ASP A 182 -9.76 -11.72 -1.28
N GLY A 183 -9.41 -10.53 -1.82
CA GLY A 183 -9.97 -9.26 -1.35
C GLY A 183 -9.35 -8.73 -0.05
N LYS A 184 -8.27 -9.33 0.43
CA LYS A 184 -7.57 -8.92 1.65
C LYS A 184 -6.17 -8.40 1.31
N LEU A 185 -5.86 -7.21 1.77
CA LEU A 185 -4.55 -6.59 1.70
C LEU A 185 -3.85 -6.76 3.06
N ASN A 186 -2.81 -7.55 3.09
CA ASN A 186 -1.93 -7.66 4.25
C ASN A 186 -0.77 -6.68 4.08
N ILE A 187 -0.48 -5.90 5.11
CA ILE A 187 0.64 -4.99 5.20
C ILE A 187 1.62 -5.59 6.20
N GLY A 188 2.86 -5.75 5.78
CA GLY A 188 3.91 -6.32 6.61
C GLY A 188 5.17 -5.48 6.59
N ASP A 189 5.86 -5.45 7.72
CA ASP A 189 7.16 -4.79 7.89
C ASP A 189 7.15 -3.31 7.43
N ALA A 190 6.00 -2.61 7.60
CA ALA A 190 5.91 -1.22 7.21
C ALA A 190 6.59 -0.35 8.28
N ILE A 191 7.64 0.35 7.90
CA ILE A 191 8.48 1.18 8.79
C ILE A 191 8.54 2.59 8.22
N GLY A 192 8.36 3.59 9.06
CA GLY A 192 8.50 5.00 8.72
C GLY A 192 9.04 5.81 9.88
N ASN A 193 9.48 7.03 9.59
CA ASN A 193 9.96 7.98 10.60
C ASN A 193 8.84 8.93 10.99
N VAL A 194 8.66 9.15 12.29
CA VAL A 194 7.68 10.09 12.84
C VAL A 194 8.24 10.71 14.12
N TYR A 195 8.16 12.03 14.25
CA TYR A 195 8.56 12.76 15.46
C TYR A 195 9.93 12.34 16.00
N ALA A 196 10.96 12.36 15.14
CA ALA A 196 12.33 11.93 15.43
C ALA A 196 12.53 10.44 15.82
N GLY A 197 11.43 9.66 15.94
CA GLY A 197 11.45 8.22 16.20
C GLY A 197 10.97 7.44 14.98
N GLN A 198 10.57 6.20 15.21
CA GLN A 198 10.08 5.28 14.19
C GLN A 198 8.67 4.78 14.50
N VAL A 199 7.92 4.49 13.45
CA VAL A 199 6.65 3.76 13.54
C VAL A 199 6.73 2.49 12.71
N ASN A 200 6.27 1.38 13.28
CA ASN A 200 6.08 0.11 12.60
C ASN A 200 4.60 -0.19 12.50
N VAL A 201 4.14 -0.62 11.33
CA VAL A 201 2.74 -0.97 11.09
C VAL A 201 2.68 -2.34 10.42
N ASN A 202 1.87 -3.23 11.00
CA ASN A 202 1.53 -4.52 10.41
C ASN A 202 0.02 -4.70 10.50
N GLY A 203 -0.57 -5.41 9.54
CA GLY A 203 -1.98 -5.72 9.64
C GLY A 203 -2.66 -6.09 8.35
N GLN A 204 -3.98 -6.03 8.38
CA GLN A 204 -4.81 -6.46 7.26
C GLN A 204 -5.95 -5.47 7.04
N VAL A 205 -6.28 -5.27 5.77
CA VAL A 205 -7.45 -4.51 5.31
C VAL A 205 -8.28 -5.41 4.38
N ASP A 206 -9.56 -5.58 4.66
CA ASP A 206 -10.50 -6.18 3.69
C ASP A 206 -10.93 -5.06 2.72
N THR A 207 -10.56 -5.21 1.43
CA THR A 207 -10.81 -4.15 0.43
C THR A 207 -12.27 -4.06 0.00
N ARG A 208 -13.11 -5.05 0.34
CA ARG A 208 -14.54 -5.09 0.00
C ARG A 208 -15.38 -4.43 1.09
N THR A 209 -15.15 -4.81 2.36
CA THR A 209 -15.86 -4.26 3.52
C THR A 209 -15.19 -3.01 4.06
N LYS A 210 -13.94 -2.75 3.66
CA LYS A 210 -13.07 -1.70 4.17
C LYS A 210 -12.70 -1.86 5.65
N ASP A 211 -12.95 -3.03 6.23
CA ASP A 211 -12.55 -3.34 7.59
C ASP A 211 -11.05 -3.47 7.69
N PHE A 212 -10.47 -2.98 8.76
CA PHE A 212 -9.05 -3.11 9.02
C PHE A 212 -8.75 -3.56 10.44
N LYS A 213 -7.60 -4.22 10.58
CA LYS A 213 -6.96 -4.56 11.84
C LYS A 213 -5.47 -4.29 11.70
N LEU A 214 -4.96 -3.28 12.42
CA LEU A 214 -3.57 -2.82 12.35
C LEU A 214 -2.92 -2.88 13.71
N GLU A 215 -1.73 -3.47 13.78
CA GLU A 215 -0.81 -3.34 14.90
C GLU A 215 0.15 -2.20 14.61
N ILE A 216 0.17 -1.20 15.48
CA ILE A 216 0.98 0.01 15.32
C ILE A 216 1.93 0.08 16.53
N GLN A 217 3.21 0.22 16.27
CA GLN A 217 4.22 0.37 17.28
C GLN A 217 5.04 1.64 17.00
N GLY A 218 5.06 2.55 17.95
CA GLY A 218 5.96 3.70 17.95
C GLY A 218 7.17 3.41 18.82
N ILE A 219 8.35 3.84 18.38
CA ILE A 219 9.63 3.60 19.06
C ILE A 219 10.39 4.92 19.14
N ASP A 220 10.69 5.35 20.35
CA ASP A 220 11.52 6.50 20.67
C ASP A 220 11.09 7.81 19.98
N LEU A 221 9.77 8.02 19.87
CA LEU A 221 9.22 9.26 19.35
C LEU A 221 9.48 10.41 20.32
N ASP A 222 9.68 11.60 19.81
CA ASP A 222 9.76 12.82 20.62
C ASP A 222 8.39 13.15 21.21
N SER A 223 8.22 12.89 22.52
CA SER A 223 6.95 13.16 23.20
C SER A 223 6.62 14.65 23.29
N SER A 224 7.59 15.54 23.18
CA SER A 224 7.38 16.98 23.24
C SER A 224 6.55 17.48 22.06
N VAL A 225 6.70 16.85 20.88
CA VAL A 225 5.89 17.16 19.70
C VAL A 225 4.42 16.73 19.89
N VAL A 226 4.21 15.54 20.48
CA VAL A 226 2.86 15.00 20.71
C VAL A 226 2.12 15.75 21.82
N THR A 227 2.85 16.26 22.82
CA THR A 227 2.30 16.89 24.04
C THR A 227 2.40 18.41 24.03
N GLU A 228 2.68 19.02 22.89
CA GLU A 228 2.90 20.48 22.79
C GLU A 228 3.91 21.00 23.83
N THR A 229 5.06 20.34 23.92
CA THR A 229 6.19 20.68 24.81
C THR A 229 5.94 20.46 26.31
N GLN A 230 4.81 19.87 26.72
CA GLN A 230 4.53 19.63 28.14
C GLN A 230 5.33 18.45 28.72
N VAL A 231 5.57 17.42 27.90
CA VAL A 231 6.34 16.24 28.28
C VAL A 231 7.51 16.08 27.32
N ASP A 232 8.70 16.00 27.85
CA ASP A 232 9.92 15.76 27.10
C ASP A 232 10.51 14.41 27.49
N GLY A 233 10.74 13.53 26.51
CA GLY A 233 11.31 12.21 26.70
C GLY A 233 10.96 11.25 25.57
N PRO A 234 11.68 10.14 25.38
CA PRO A 234 11.41 9.17 24.30
C PRO A 234 10.10 8.41 24.55
N LEU A 235 9.13 8.61 23.68
CA LEU A 235 7.83 7.94 23.71
C LEU A 235 7.85 6.67 22.88
N SER A 236 7.50 5.55 23.49
CA SER A 236 7.23 4.29 22.78
C SER A 236 5.82 3.81 23.10
N PHE A 237 5.13 3.26 22.11
CA PHE A 237 3.79 2.71 22.29
C PHE A 237 3.55 1.48 21.41
N LYS A 238 2.60 0.67 21.81
CA LYS A 238 2.07 -0.43 21.01
C LYS A 238 0.55 -0.38 21.09
N MET A 239 -0.12 -0.38 19.94
CA MET A 239 -1.56 -0.24 19.83
C MET A 239 -2.12 -1.20 18.77
N LEU A 240 -3.24 -1.83 19.07
CA LEU A 240 -4.07 -2.53 18.10
C LEU A 240 -5.22 -1.60 17.70
N ALA A 241 -5.30 -1.27 16.42
CA ALA A 241 -6.39 -0.47 15.84
C ALA A 241 -7.29 -1.37 15.00
N ILE A 242 -8.61 -1.26 15.21
CA ILE A 242 -9.65 -2.02 14.50
C ILE A 242 -10.75 -1.04 14.10
N GLY A 243 -11.26 -1.18 12.89
CA GLY A 243 -12.36 -0.34 12.42
C GLY A 243 -12.65 -0.55 10.95
N THR A 244 -13.43 0.38 10.40
CA THR A 244 -13.64 0.51 8.96
C THR A 244 -12.92 1.76 8.46
N ALA A 245 -12.55 1.80 7.18
CA ALA A 245 -11.87 2.96 6.59
C ALA A 245 -12.77 4.20 6.49
N ASP A 246 -14.06 4.06 6.72
CA ASP A 246 -14.98 5.18 6.80
C ASP A 246 -14.78 5.93 8.12
N ALA A 247 -14.62 7.23 8.04
CA ALA A 247 -14.15 8.10 9.11
C ALA A 247 -14.91 7.93 10.44
N GLY A 248 -14.18 7.79 11.53
CA GLY A 248 -14.69 7.85 12.89
C GLY A 248 -14.97 6.52 13.58
N SER A 249 -15.04 5.39 12.85
CA SER A 249 -15.36 4.08 13.43
C SER A 249 -14.17 3.36 14.08
N ALA A 250 -12.95 3.84 13.85
CA ALA A 250 -11.76 3.18 14.36
C ALA A 250 -11.68 3.21 15.90
N THR A 251 -11.55 2.03 16.48
CA THR A 251 -11.23 1.84 17.89
C THR A 251 -9.79 1.38 18.04
N GLY A 252 -9.18 1.65 19.17
CA GLY A 252 -7.83 1.22 19.43
C GLY A 252 -7.58 1.00 20.92
N ALA A 253 -6.71 0.05 21.24
CA ALA A 253 -6.26 -0.19 22.59
C ALA A 253 -4.79 -0.59 22.59
N GLY A 254 -4.07 -0.16 23.61
CA GLY A 254 -2.65 -0.42 23.71
C GLY A 254 -2.02 0.09 25.01
N SER A 255 -0.70 0.14 24.98
CA SER A 255 0.10 0.67 26.08
C SER A 255 1.13 1.66 25.54
N PHE A 256 1.58 2.54 26.40
CA PHE A 256 2.65 3.48 26.10
C PHE A 256 3.64 3.56 27.26
N ARG A 257 4.84 4.01 26.93
CA ARG A 257 5.90 4.36 27.87
C ARG A 257 6.66 5.57 27.35
N ILE A 258 6.88 6.53 28.24
CA ILE A 258 7.85 7.61 28.04
C ILE A 258 9.04 7.28 28.94
N GLY A 259 10.24 7.30 28.37
CA GLY A 259 11.48 7.09 29.08
C GLY A 259 11.82 8.23 30.05
N GLU A 260 13.06 8.32 30.47
CA GLU A 260 13.51 9.43 31.34
C GLU A 260 13.34 10.78 30.64
N GLY A 261 12.82 11.77 31.39
CA GLY A 261 12.52 13.07 30.82
C GLY A 261 12.02 14.08 31.84
N LYS A 262 11.30 15.08 31.34
CA LYS A 262 10.74 16.18 32.15
C LYS A 262 9.28 16.39 31.82
N TYR A 263 8.47 16.65 32.82
CA TYR A 263 7.13 17.23 32.70
C TYR A 263 7.22 18.70 33.09
N MET A 264 7.09 19.59 32.12
CA MET A 264 7.48 21.00 32.28
C MET A 264 8.92 21.13 32.80
N MET A 265 9.10 21.40 34.09
CA MET A 265 10.44 21.48 34.72
C MET A 265 10.72 20.32 35.70
N LEU A 266 9.76 19.44 35.93
CA LEU A 266 9.87 18.35 36.91
C LEU A 266 10.43 17.09 36.27
N PRO A 267 11.59 16.59 36.71
CA PRO A 267 12.17 15.39 36.15
C PRO A 267 11.41 14.13 36.55
N PHE A 268 11.27 13.18 35.65
CA PHE A 268 10.76 11.83 35.90
C PHE A 268 11.69 10.76 35.30
N ARG A 269 11.62 9.55 35.84
CA ARG A 269 12.36 8.38 35.32
C ARG A 269 11.57 7.64 34.24
N SER A 270 10.27 7.57 34.38
CA SER A 270 9.38 7.02 33.35
C SER A 270 7.93 7.36 33.60
N ILE A 271 7.17 7.44 32.52
CA ILE A 271 5.69 7.46 32.53
C ILE A 271 5.24 6.24 31.72
N LYS A 272 4.30 5.47 32.21
CA LYS A 272 3.69 4.32 31.50
C LYS A 272 2.19 4.28 31.78
N GLY A 273 1.45 3.76 30.82
CA GLY A 273 0.02 3.63 30.96
C GLY A 273 -0.63 2.89 29.79
N SER A 274 -1.93 2.90 29.80
CA SER A 274 -2.77 2.38 28.71
C SER A 274 -3.26 3.53 27.85
N ILE A 275 -3.39 3.28 26.55
CA ILE A 275 -3.97 4.17 25.56
C ILE A 275 -5.16 3.49 24.92
N THR A 276 -6.28 4.20 24.82
CA THR A 276 -7.46 3.74 24.08
C THR A 276 -7.91 4.82 23.10
N ARG A 277 -8.49 4.44 21.98
CA ARG A 277 -9.14 5.33 21.02
C ARG A 277 -10.56 4.88 20.79
N GLN A 278 -11.53 5.75 21.02
CA GLN A 278 -12.94 5.51 20.72
C GLN A 278 -13.56 6.80 20.16
N GLN A 279 -14.36 6.68 19.11
CA GLN A 279 -15.06 7.82 18.47
C GLN A 279 -14.13 9.00 18.16
N GLY A 280 -12.92 8.70 17.64
CA GLY A 280 -11.92 9.72 17.31
C GLY A 280 -11.17 10.33 18.50
N LYS A 281 -11.53 10.03 19.75
CA LYS A 281 -10.90 10.56 20.96
C LYS A 281 -9.91 9.54 21.54
N PHE A 282 -8.76 10.05 21.99
CA PHE A 282 -7.79 9.28 22.75
C PHE A 282 -8.02 9.45 24.24
N ALA A 283 -7.94 8.36 24.99
CA ALA A 283 -7.93 8.38 26.45
C ALA A 283 -6.71 7.63 26.97
N PHE A 284 -6.10 8.18 28.00
CA PHE A 284 -4.94 7.61 28.66
C PHE A 284 -5.34 7.26 30.10
N SER A 285 -5.08 6.03 30.51
CA SER A 285 -5.49 5.51 31.83
C SER A 285 -4.39 4.64 32.46
N ASN A 286 -4.57 4.34 33.73
CA ASN A 286 -3.62 3.52 34.50
C ASN A 286 -2.19 4.07 34.42
N ILE A 287 -2.06 5.40 34.52
CA ILE A 287 -0.78 6.06 34.32
C ILE A 287 0.01 5.98 35.60
N ARG A 288 1.22 5.43 35.50
CA ARG A 288 2.22 5.41 36.56
C ARG A 288 3.38 6.30 36.19
N ILE A 289 3.66 7.28 37.03
CA ILE A 289 4.80 8.17 36.91
C ILE A 289 5.83 7.77 37.95
N ALA A 290 7.03 7.41 37.52
CA ALA A 290 8.16 7.12 38.42
C ALA A 290 9.10 8.31 38.45
N THR A 291 9.46 8.76 39.62
CA THR A 291 10.42 9.85 39.88
C THR A 291 11.60 9.36 40.71
N ALA A 292 12.53 10.26 41.05
CA ALA A 292 13.65 9.95 41.93
C ALA A 292 13.20 9.63 43.38
N VAL A 293 12.07 10.22 43.79
CA VAL A 293 11.59 10.13 45.20
C VAL A 293 10.43 9.14 45.36
N GLY A 294 9.91 8.55 44.31
CA GLY A 294 8.81 7.58 44.41
C GLY A 294 8.00 7.48 43.12
N SER A 295 6.92 6.72 43.20
CA SER A 295 5.98 6.52 42.06
C SER A 295 4.59 6.90 42.49
N PHE A 296 3.82 7.45 41.55
CA PHE A 296 2.40 7.79 41.77
C PHE A 296 1.56 7.42 40.54
N ASP A 297 0.31 7.10 40.82
CA ASP A 297 -0.65 6.71 39.75
C ASP A 297 -1.61 7.86 39.52
N THR A 298 -1.97 8.10 38.26
CA THR A 298 -2.90 9.16 37.83
C THR A 298 -3.65 8.76 36.57
N ASN A 299 -4.64 9.55 36.17
CA ASN A 299 -5.30 9.48 34.89
C ASN A 299 -5.10 10.78 34.12
N ILE A 300 -4.96 10.69 32.81
CA ILE A 300 -4.89 11.87 31.94
C ILE A 300 -6.15 11.92 31.11
N ILE A 301 -6.76 13.10 31.05
CA ILE A 301 -7.90 13.37 30.19
C ILE A 301 -7.41 14.23 29.02
N VAL A 302 -7.67 13.79 27.78
CA VAL A 302 -7.48 14.64 26.62
C VAL A 302 -8.72 15.53 26.50
N LYS A 303 -8.52 16.84 26.64
CA LYS A 303 -9.61 17.84 26.51
C LYS A 303 -10.03 17.94 25.03
N ASP A 304 -11.23 18.47 24.80
CA ASP A 304 -11.80 18.61 23.44
C ASP A 304 -10.95 19.51 22.51
N ASN A 305 -10.06 20.32 23.05
CA ASN A 305 -9.10 21.16 22.30
C ASN A 305 -7.75 20.45 22.02
N GLY A 306 -7.67 19.14 22.27
CA GLY A 306 -6.44 18.35 22.09
C GLY A 306 -5.40 18.48 23.21
N LYS A 307 -5.61 19.41 24.16
CA LYS A 307 -4.67 19.59 25.28
C LYS A 307 -4.80 18.47 26.30
N LEU A 308 -3.67 18.01 26.80
CA LEU A 308 -3.62 17.05 27.91
C LEU A 308 -4.03 17.76 29.22
N GLY A 309 -4.99 17.18 29.90
CA GLY A 309 -5.36 17.57 31.25
C GLY A 309 -5.07 16.42 32.21
N PHE A 310 -4.50 16.69 33.35
CA PHE A 310 -4.39 15.70 34.43
C PHE A 310 -5.65 15.79 35.30
N ASP A 311 -6.35 14.67 35.47
CA ASP A 311 -7.38 14.56 36.48
C ASP A 311 -6.71 14.23 37.82
N LEU A 312 -6.40 15.28 38.56
CA LEU A 312 -5.79 15.18 39.89
C LEU A 312 -6.79 14.82 40.99
N ASP A 313 -8.09 14.75 40.68
CA ASP A 313 -9.12 14.54 41.68
C ASP A 313 -9.20 13.15 42.30
N LYS A 314 -8.48 12.17 41.76
CA LYS A 314 -8.46 10.80 42.28
C LYS A 314 -7.10 10.24 42.60
N GLY A 315 -6.05 10.97 42.41
CA GLY A 315 -4.67 10.51 42.51
C GLY A 315 -3.77 11.38 43.35
N PHE A 316 -4.30 12.09 44.34
CA PHE A 316 -3.46 12.91 45.17
C PHE A 316 -2.56 12.05 46.02
N LEU A 317 -1.27 12.10 45.69
CA LEU A 317 -0.15 12.04 46.63
C LEU A 317 -0.42 11.23 47.93
N ALA A 318 -0.49 9.93 47.79
CA ALA A 318 0.11 9.14 48.84
C ALA A 318 1.64 9.16 48.64
N ALA A 319 2.22 10.34 48.59
CA ALA A 319 3.59 10.52 48.98
C ALA A 319 3.65 10.11 50.46
N ARG A 320 3.91 8.87 50.74
CA ARG A 320 4.53 8.49 52.02
C ARG A 320 5.88 9.16 52.01
N LEU A 321 5.87 10.42 52.39
CA LEU A 321 7.00 11.09 52.99
C LEU A 321 7.38 10.22 54.19
N GLY A 322 8.49 9.49 54.06
CA GLY A 322 9.15 8.66 54.99
C GLY A 322 8.65 8.73 56.45
N GLU A 323 8.00 7.67 56.86
CA GLU A 323 8.17 7.26 58.26
C GLU A 323 9.54 6.62 58.38
N LYS A 324 10.39 7.33 59.18
CA LYS A 324 11.63 6.79 59.72
C LYS A 324 11.34 5.63 60.65
#